data_5528d0b143f1b57df3c2365861b61c9c
#
_entry.id   5528d0b143f1b57df3c2365861b61c9c
#
_cell.length_a   1.000
_cell.length_b   1.000
_cell.length_c   1.000
_cell.angle_alpha   90.00
_cell.angle_beta   90.00
_cell.angle_gamma   90.00
#
_symmetry.space_group_name_H-M   'P 1'
#
loop_
_entity.id
_entity.type
_entity.pdbx_description
1 polymer ?
#
loop_
_entity_poly.entity_id
_entity_poly.type
_entity_poly.pdbx_seq_one_letter_code
_entity_poly.pdbx_strand_id
1 'polypeptide(L)'
;MWIMGLNGFNKRGSLNKEQEMDQKFEVRMYSKAELAARYFPHVHPKVARRSLYRWIQQCPYIVEKFEEMGYRKNRKFFTKREVMVIIEGLGEP
;
A
#
# COMPACT_ATOMS: atom_id res chain seq x y z
N MET A 1 1.18 16.64 3.06
CA MET A 1 1.25 16.94 2.13
C MET A 1 1.74 17.09 1.78
N TRP A 2 1.67 16.64 2.00
CA TRP A 2 1.93 16.84 1.08
C TRP A 2 1.89 16.77 0.70
N ILE A 3 1.55 15.94 1.03
CA ILE A 3 1.41 16.10 0.06
C ILE A 3 1.42 16.25 -0.42
N MET A 4 1.41 15.64 -0.04
CA MET A 4 1.33 16.01 -0.92
C MET A 4 1.37 16.28 -1.39
N GLY A 5 1.30 15.83 -1.00
CA GLY A 5 1.23 16.32 -1.96
C GLY A 5 1.17 16.47 -2.17
N LEU A 6 0.99 15.96 -2.41
CA LEU A 6 0.80 16.40 -3.32
C LEU A 6 0.78 16.62 -3.84
N ASN A 7 0.66 16.11 -3.94
CA ASN A 7 0.45 16.53 -4.94
C ASN A 7 0.35 16.75 -5.51
N GLY A 8 0.15 16.36 -5.39
CA GLY A 8 -0.05 16.69 -6.46
C GLY A 8 -0.37 16.80 -6.85
N PHE A 9 -0.50 16.48 -7.28
CA PHE A 9 -0.87 16.84 -8.25
C PHE A 9 -1.19 16.85 -8.65
N ASN A 10 -1.38 16.71 -8.84
CA ASN A 10 -1.78 16.76 -9.64
C ASN A 10 -1.87 16.73 -10.06
N LYS A 11 -1.98 16.57 -10.47
CA LYS A 11 -2.18 16.36 -11.14
C LYS A 11 -2.28 16.39 -11.58
N ARG A 12 -2.31 16.15 -11.73
CA ARG A 12 -2.65 15.99 -12.51
C ARG A 12 -3.04 16.22 -13.27
N GLY A 13 -2.62 16.53 -13.46
CA GLY A 13 -3.15 16.71 -14.44
C GLY A 13 -4.06 16.21 -15.18
N SER A 14 -4.21 16.53 -15.98
CA SER A 14 -5.04 16.08 -16.72
C SER A 14 -5.00 14.75 -16.92
N LEU A 15 -4.79 14.04 -16.03
CA LEU A 15 -4.82 12.79 -16.26
C LEU A 15 -5.99 12.37 -16.90
N ASN A 16 -5.82 11.49 -17.75
CA ASN A 16 -6.84 10.98 -18.38
C ASN A 16 -7.61 10.12 -17.45
N LYS A 17 -8.87 10.27 -17.33
CA LYS A 17 -9.65 9.51 -16.43
C LYS A 17 -9.71 8.06 -16.75
N GLU A 18 -9.59 7.71 -17.98
CA GLU A 18 -9.58 6.32 -18.35
C GLU A 18 -8.38 5.62 -17.79
N GLN A 19 -7.23 6.28 -17.83
CA GLN A 19 -6.05 5.69 -17.26
C GLN A 19 -6.19 5.53 -15.77
N GLU A 20 -6.82 6.48 -15.13
CA GLU A 20 -7.02 6.37 -13.70
C GLU A 20 -7.88 5.18 -13.37
N MET A 21 -8.91 4.95 -14.15
CA MET A 21 -9.78 3.82 -13.89
C MET A 21 -9.06 2.50 -14.14
N ASP A 22 -8.25 2.45 -15.18
CA ASP A 22 -7.51 1.24 -15.47
C ASP A 22 -6.51 0.90 -14.39
N GLN A 23 -6.07 1.90 -13.65
CA GLN A 23 -5.07 1.69 -12.63
C GLN A 23 -5.66 1.68 -11.24
N LYS A 24 -6.98 1.64 -11.16
CA LYS A 24 -7.62 1.64 -9.87
C LYS A 24 -7.16 0.43 -9.06
N PHE A 25 -6.82 0.67 -7.81
CA PHE A 25 -6.35 -0.39 -6.95
C PHE A 25 -7.51 -1.31 -6.57
N GLU A 26 -7.27 -2.59 -6.66
CA GLU A 26 -8.28 -3.57 -6.31
C GLU A 26 -7.95 -4.18 -4.97
N VAL A 27 -8.92 -4.26 -4.06
CA VAL A 27 -8.71 -4.86 -2.75
C VAL A 27 -8.89 -6.37 -2.88
N ARG A 28 -7.78 -7.08 -2.78
CA ARG A 28 -7.76 -8.54 -2.86
C ARG A 28 -6.52 -9.04 -2.16
N MET A 29 -6.30 -10.33 -2.18
CA MET A 29 -5.06 -10.87 -1.65
C MET A 29 -3.89 -10.50 -2.57
N TYR A 30 -2.78 -10.11 -1.98
CA TYR A 30 -1.56 -9.80 -2.72
C TYR A 30 -0.39 -10.49 -2.05
N SER A 31 0.61 -10.86 -2.82
CA SER A 31 1.88 -11.23 -2.19
C SER A 31 2.49 -9.97 -1.60
N LYS A 32 3.32 -10.13 -0.60
CA LYS A 32 3.97 -8.97 0.01
C LYS A 32 4.83 -8.23 -1.00
N ALA A 33 5.48 -8.96 -1.89
CA ALA A 33 6.29 -8.34 -2.93
C ALA A 33 5.42 -7.55 -3.91
N GLU A 34 4.27 -8.10 -4.27
CA GLU A 34 3.39 -7.45 -5.22
C GLU A 34 2.81 -6.15 -4.64
N LEU A 35 2.34 -6.21 -3.40
CA LEU A 35 1.78 -5.01 -2.78
C LEU A 35 2.87 -3.97 -2.57
N ALA A 36 4.05 -4.40 -2.14
CA ALA A 36 5.15 -3.46 -1.95
C ALA A 36 5.52 -2.77 -3.26
N ALA A 37 5.48 -3.50 -4.38
CA ALA A 37 5.77 -2.89 -5.67
C ALA A 37 4.73 -1.86 -6.07
N ARG A 38 3.48 -2.01 -5.61
CA ARG A 38 2.46 -1.02 -5.89
C ARG A 38 2.73 0.28 -5.14
N TYR A 39 3.21 0.19 -3.89
CA TYR A 39 3.52 1.39 -3.12
C TYR A 39 4.85 2.00 -3.51
N PHE A 40 5.81 1.18 -3.93
CA PHE A 40 7.16 1.66 -4.24
C PHE A 40 7.59 1.09 -5.59
N PRO A 41 6.99 1.56 -6.70
CA PRO A 41 7.23 0.94 -8.00
C PRO A 41 8.59 1.22 -8.62
N HIS A 42 9.30 2.22 -8.11
CA HIS A 42 10.54 2.64 -8.75
C HIS A 42 11.80 2.19 -8.00
N VAL A 43 11.67 1.30 -7.04
CA VAL A 43 12.83 0.85 -6.29
C VAL A 43 12.95 -0.67 -6.41
N HIS A 44 14.10 -1.18 -6.04
CA HIS A 44 14.35 -2.62 -6.08
C HIS A 44 13.32 -3.35 -5.21
N PRO A 45 12.86 -4.53 -5.62
CA PRO A 45 11.82 -5.25 -4.85
C PRO A 45 12.16 -5.47 -3.40
N LYS A 46 13.41 -5.74 -3.06
CA LYS A 46 13.79 -5.92 -1.66
C LYS A 46 13.63 -4.64 -0.87
N VAL A 47 13.95 -3.51 -1.49
CA VAL A 47 13.80 -2.22 -0.85
C VAL A 47 12.33 -1.89 -0.69
N ALA A 48 11.53 -2.21 -1.72
CA ALA A 48 10.10 -1.96 -1.65
C ALA A 48 9.47 -2.72 -0.49
N ARG A 49 9.80 -4.00 -0.32
CA ARG A 49 9.24 -4.78 0.77
C ARG A 49 9.65 -4.26 2.13
N ARG A 50 10.91 -3.88 2.26
CA ARG A 50 11.42 -3.35 3.52
C ARG A 50 10.74 -2.02 3.85
N SER A 51 10.56 -1.17 2.84
CA SER A 51 9.94 0.13 3.03
C SER A 51 8.47 0.00 3.42
N LEU A 52 7.76 -0.92 2.76
CA LEU A 52 6.37 -1.14 3.11
C LEU A 52 6.25 -1.67 4.55
N TYR A 53 7.11 -2.61 4.92
CA TYR A 53 7.09 -3.14 6.26
C TYR A 53 7.34 -2.03 7.29
N ARG A 54 8.29 -1.14 7.00
CA ARG A 54 8.57 -0.04 7.91
C ARG A 54 7.37 0.89 8.04
N TRP A 55 6.70 1.20 6.94
CA TRP A 55 5.52 2.04 7.00
C TRP A 55 4.41 1.39 7.82
N ILE A 56 4.23 0.09 7.66
CA ILE A 56 3.24 -0.63 8.44
C ILE A 56 3.58 -0.54 9.93
N GLN A 57 4.85 -0.75 10.28
CA GLN A 57 5.25 -0.71 11.68
C GLN A 57 5.12 0.68 12.29
N GLN A 58 5.18 1.70 11.48
CA GLN A 58 5.05 3.07 11.97
C GLN A 58 3.59 3.53 12.05
N CYS A 59 2.66 2.70 11.66
CA CYS A 59 1.25 3.04 11.70
C CYS A 59 0.58 2.26 12.83
N PRO A 60 0.31 2.89 13.98
CA PRO A 60 -0.27 2.17 15.12
C PRO A 60 -1.59 1.49 14.80
N TYR A 61 -2.40 2.10 13.94
CA TYR A 61 -3.66 1.53 13.53
C TYR A 61 -3.46 0.14 12.90
N ILE A 62 -2.51 0.04 11.97
CA ILE A 62 -2.27 -1.21 11.27
C ILE A 62 -1.70 -2.24 12.23
N VAL A 63 -0.73 -1.83 13.06
CA VAL A 63 -0.10 -2.75 13.99
C VAL A 63 -1.15 -3.35 14.93
N GLU A 64 -2.04 -2.51 15.45
CA GLU A 64 -3.05 -2.96 16.36
C GLU A 64 -4.03 -3.92 15.68
N LYS A 65 -4.47 -3.58 14.49
CA LYS A 65 -5.40 -4.44 13.76
C LYS A 65 -4.75 -5.77 13.39
N PHE A 66 -3.49 -5.74 13.01
CA PHE A 66 -2.79 -6.97 12.66
C PHE A 66 -2.67 -7.89 13.86
N GLU A 67 -2.45 -7.33 15.04
CA GLU A 67 -2.40 -8.15 16.26
C GLU A 67 -3.74 -8.79 16.52
N GLU A 68 -4.82 -8.04 16.33
CA GLU A 68 -6.16 -8.58 16.55
C GLU A 68 -6.46 -9.70 15.57
N MET A 69 -5.94 -9.61 14.36
CA MET A 69 -6.20 -10.57 13.31
C MET A 69 -5.28 -11.77 13.31
N GLY A 70 -4.28 -11.78 14.20
CA GLY A 70 -3.31 -12.87 14.23
C GLY A 70 -2.36 -12.88 13.06
N TYR A 71 -1.98 -11.69 12.59
CA TYR A 71 -1.07 -11.56 11.46
C TYR A 71 0.26 -12.26 11.72
N ARG A 72 0.78 -12.97 10.73
CA ARG A 72 2.05 -13.64 10.84
C ARG A 72 3.06 -13.01 9.91
N LYS A 73 4.15 -12.55 10.49
CA LYS A 73 5.18 -11.83 9.76
C LYS A 73 5.87 -12.69 8.70
N ASN A 74 5.98 -13.99 8.92
CA ASN A 74 6.72 -14.84 8.00
C ASN A 74 5.90 -15.36 6.83
N ARG A 75 4.61 -15.01 6.75
CA ARG A 75 3.82 -15.39 5.58
C ARG A 75 4.21 -14.52 4.39
N LYS A 76 4.10 -15.06 3.21
CA LYS A 76 4.50 -14.34 2.00
C LYS A 76 3.37 -13.51 1.40
N PHE A 77 2.15 -13.66 1.91
CA PHE A 77 0.99 -12.99 1.34
C PHE A 77 0.27 -12.18 2.38
N PHE A 78 -0.40 -11.12 1.93
CA PHE A 78 -1.39 -10.43 2.75
C PHE A 78 -2.75 -10.91 2.31
N THR A 79 -3.61 -11.28 3.24
CA THR A 79 -4.98 -11.65 2.93
C THR A 79 -5.76 -10.39 2.53
N LYS A 80 -6.94 -10.60 1.96
CA LYS A 80 -7.79 -9.46 1.57
C LYS A 80 -8.04 -8.53 2.76
N ARG A 81 -8.33 -9.09 3.94
CA ARG A 81 -8.59 -8.26 5.12
C ARG A 81 -7.37 -7.48 5.53
N GLU A 82 -6.21 -8.10 5.45
CA GLU A 82 -4.96 -7.41 5.78
C GLU A 82 -4.68 -6.28 4.79
N VAL A 83 -4.97 -6.51 3.52
CA VAL A 83 -4.81 -5.46 2.51
C VAL A 83 -5.75 -4.30 2.81
N MET A 84 -6.99 -4.59 3.22
CA MET A 84 -7.92 -3.54 3.58
C MET A 84 -7.40 -2.69 4.73
N VAL A 85 -6.83 -3.33 5.73
CA VAL A 85 -6.28 -2.62 6.88
C VAL A 85 -5.11 -1.73 6.46
N ILE A 86 -4.25 -2.25 5.59
CA ILE A 86 -3.11 -1.46 5.11
C ILE A 86 -3.58 -0.23 4.36
N ILE A 87 -4.59 -0.39 3.52
CA ILE A 87 -5.12 0.74 2.76
C ILE A 87 -5.77 1.75 3.68
N GLU A 88 -6.47 1.29 4.70
CA GLU A 88 -7.08 2.21 5.65
C GLU A 88 -6.03 3.01 6.41
N GLY A 89 -4.89 2.39 6.71
CA GLY A 89 -3.84 3.06 7.46
C GLY A 89 -2.91 3.90 6.60
N LEU A 90 -2.55 3.42 5.41
CA LEU A 90 -1.56 4.09 4.57
C LEU A 90 -2.17 4.81 3.36
N GLY A 91 -3.39 4.49 3.00
CA GLY A 91 -3.98 4.99 1.76
C GLY A 91 -3.68 4.05 0.60
N GLU A 92 -4.36 4.25 -0.50
CA GLU A 92 -4.13 3.41 -1.69
C GLU A 92 -2.80 3.75 -2.32
N PRO A 93 -2.13 2.75 -2.87
CA PRO A 93 -0.83 2.97 -3.50
C PRO A 93 -0.87 3.84 -4.75
#